data_2398b02e28d3ac86542b27c2003f1ab1
#
_entry.id   2398b02e28d3ac86542b27c2003f1ab1
#
_cell.length_a   1.000
_cell.length_b   1.000
_cell.length_c   1.000
_cell.angle_alpha   90.00
_cell.angle_beta   90.00
_cell.angle_gamma   90.00
#
_symmetry.space_group_name_H-M   'P 1'
#
loop_
_entity.id
_entity.type
_entity.pdbx_description
1 polymer ?
#
loop_
_entity_poly.entity_id
_entity_poly.type
_entity_poly.pdbx_seq_one_letter_code
_entity_poly.pdbx_strand_id
1 'polypeptide(L)'
;MTQVRVKVDVYSLIKRRYERGVDALFDTGARSTFISDELAEKVGYYPYDKPRPIPLAVKEKEGEVIGWSPVMFVIEGVEIPYTTIVQVVKDLREPVIIGTSYMEEYRIKLDLEKGKPYLEKYPPRAELI
;
A
#
# COMPACT_ATOMS: atom_id res chain seq x y z
N MET A 1 -12.52 -0.79 12.82
CA MET A 1 -11.46 -1.03 11.83
C MET A 1 -11.93 -2.04 10.81
N THR A 2 -11.84 -1.71 9.54
CA THR A 2 -12.30 -2.56 8.44
C THR A 2 -11.11 -3.05 7.62
N GLN A 3 -11.11 -4.33 7.28
CA GLN A 3 -10.03 -4.95 6.52
C GLN A 3 -10.57 -5.82 5.38
N VAL A 4 -9.96 -5.67 4.21
CA VAL A 4 -10.26 -6.47 3.03
C VAL A 4 -8.94 -6.89 2.39
N ARG A 5 -8.78 -8.17 2.06
CA ARG A 5 -7.60 -8.70 1.37
C ARG A 5 -7.92 -9.06 -0.07
N VAL A 6 -7.14 -8.53 -0.98
CA VAL A 6 -7.17 -8.90 -2.40
C VAL A 6 -5.77 -8.86 -2.97
N LYS A 7 -5.59 -9.43 -4.15
CA LYS A 7 -4.33 -9.30 -4.86
C LYS A 7 -4.34 -8.01 -5.69
N VAL A 8 -3.20 -7.33 -5.70
CA VAL A 8 -2.98 -6.12 -6.50
C VAL A 8 -1.70 -6.28 -7.31
N ASP A 9 -1.53 -5.47 -8.33
CA ASP A 9 -0.23 -5.37 -8.99
C ASP A 9 0.46 -4.10 -8.49
N VAL A 10 1.76 -4.18 -8.34
CA VAL A 10 2.59 -3.06 -7.89
C VAL A 10 3.59 -2.74 -9.00
N TYR A 11 3.51 -1.53 -9.54
CA TYR A 11 4.49 -1.07 -10.51
C TYR A 11 5.61 -0.32 -9.79
N SER A 12 6.82 -0.81 -9.94
CA SER A 12 8.02 -0.17 -9.36
C SER A 12 8.55 0.91 -10.29
N LEU A 13 8.61 2.16 -9.83
CA LEU A 13 9.25 3.22 -10.60
C LEU A 13 10.77 3.07 -10.62
N ILE A 14 11.35 2.46 -9.59
CA ILE A 14 12.79 2.24 -9.53
C ILE A 14 13.23 1.16 -10.52
N LYS A 15 12.56 0.01 -10.50
CA LYS A 15 12.90 -1.14 -11.36
C LYS A 15 12.19 -1.10 -12.71
N ARG A 16 11.18 -0.24 -12.87
CA ARG A 16 10.38 -0.09 -14.08
C ARG A 16 9.75 -1.40 -14.54
N ARG A 17 9.17 -2.11 -13.60
CA ARG A 17 8.45 -3.35 -13.86
C ARG A 17 7.36 -3.59 -12.84
N TYR A 18 6.43 -4.47 -13.19
CA TYR A 18 5.35 -4.88 -12.30
C TYR A 18 5.77 -6.07 -11.45
N GLU A 19 5.35 -6.04 -10.19
CA GLU A 19 5.20 -7.24 -9.38
C GLU A 19 3.71 -7.54 -9.34
N ARG A 20 3.31 -8.66 -9.94
CA ARG A 20 1.90 -8.98 -10.13
C ARG A 20 1.37 -9.94 -9.08
N GLY A 21 0.08 -9.80 -8.77
CA GLY A 21 -0.60 -10.72 -7.86
C GLY A 21 -0.07 -10.67 -6.45
N VAL A 22 0.24 -9.49 -5.95
CA VAL A 22 0.78 -9.27 -4.61
C VAL A 22 -0.38 -9.16 -3.63
N ASP A 23 -0.31 -9.88 -2.51
CA ASP A 23 -1.34 -9.79 -1.48
C ASP A 23 -1.34 -8.41 -0.85
N ALA A 24 -2.50 -7.79 -0.81
CA ALA A 24 -2.68 -6.47 -0.23
C ALA A 24 -3.83 -6.47 0.78
N LEU A 25 -3.57 -5.90 1.94
CA LEU A 25 -4.55 -5.67 2.97
C LEU A 25 -4.99 -4.21 2.91
N PHE A 26 -6.26 -3.98 2.58
CA PHE A 26 -6.86 -2.65 2.67
C PHE A 26 -7.38 -2.47 4.09
N ASP A 27 -6.77 -1.56 4.84
CA ASP A 27 -6.97 -1.46 6.29
C ASP A 27 -7.32 -0.03 6.69
N THR A 28 -8.58 0.17 7.10
CA THR A 28 -9.05 1.49 7.55
C THR A 28 -8.46 1.89 8.92
N GLY A 29 -7.81 0.96 9.60
CA GLY A 29 -7.05 1.26 10.83
C GLY A 29 -5.66 1.82 10.57
N ALA A 30 -5.17 1.78 9.34
CA ALA A 30 -3.89 2.34 8.94
C ALA A 30 -4.11 3.64 8.17
N ARG A 31 -3.36 4.67 8.48
CA ARG A 31 -3.41 5.93 7.73
C ARG A 31 -2.54 5.86 6.48
N SER A 32 -1.30 5.46 6.66
CA SER A 32 -0.31 5.39 5.58
C SER A 32 -0.33 4.04 4.88
N THR A 33 0.32 3.98 3.73
CA THR A 33 0.48 2.75 2.96
C THR A 33 1.89 2.22 3.14
N PHE A 34 1.99 0.92 3.38
CA PHE A 34 3.23 0.24 3.73
C PHE A 34 3.46 -0.96 2.82
N ILE A 35 4.74 -1.28 2.62
CA ILE A 35 5.13 -2.55 2.01
C ILE A 35 6.12 -3.26 2.92
N SER A 36 6.18 -4.58 2.80
CA SER A 36 7.17 -5.37 3.53
C SER A 36 8.57 -5.15 2.98
N ASP A 37 9.56 -5.38 3.81
CA ASP A 37 10.96 -5.38 3.37
C ASP A 37 11.21 -6.46 2.31
N GLU A 38 10.53 -7.59 2.39
CA GLU A 38 10.63 -8.65 1.38
C GLU A 38 10.15 -8.16 0.00
N LEU A 39 9.00 -7.48 -0.07
CA LEU A 39 8.53 -6.90 -1.33
C LEU A 39 9.46 -5.77 -1.77
N ALA A 40 9.96 -4.96 -0.83
CA ALA A 40 10.85 -3.86 -1.14
C ALA A 40 12.14 -4.31 -1.83
N GLU A 41 12.65 -5.51 -1.51
CA GLU A 41 13.80 -6.06 -2.22
C GLU A 41 13.49 -6.28 -3.71
N LYS A 42 12.26 -6.60 -4.04
CA LYS A 42 11.84 -6.83 -5.43
C LYS A 42 11.60 -5.53 -6.18
N VAL A 43 10.96 -4.56 -5.54
CA VAL A 43 10.59 -3.29 -6.20
C VAL A 43 11.65 -2.21 -6.09
N GLY A 44 12.64 -2.41 -5.22
CA GLY A 44 13.64 -1.40 -4.92
C GLY A 44 13.11 -0.36 -3.96
N TYR A 45 13.98 0.21 -3.15
CA TYR A 45 13.61 1.27 -2.21
C TYR A 45 14.83 2.08 -1.82
N TYR A 46 14.57 3.24 -1.24
CA TYR A 46 15.61 4.12 -0.71
C TYR A 46 15.62 3.98 0.81
N PRO A 47 16.71 3.47 1.39
CA PRO A 47 16.78 3.30 2.84
C PRO A 47 16.92 4.63 3.55
N TYR A 48 16.35 4.74 4.75
CA TYR A 48 16.64 5.84 5.65
C TYR A 48 17.97 5.58 6.36
N ASP A 49 18.67 6.65 6.70
CA ASP A 49 19.92 6.56 7.45
C ASP A 49 19.71 5.88 8.81
N LYS A 50 18.57 6.15 9.43
CA LYS A 50 18.18 5.55 10.71
C LYS A 50 16.75 5.03 10.61
N PRO A 51 16.53 3.76 10.99
CA PRO A 51 15.17 3.25 11.09
C PRO A 51 14.32 4.09 12.04
N ARG A 52 13.04 4.21 11.71
CA ARG A 52 12.08 4.98 12.50
C ARG A 52 11.07 4.04 13.13
N PRO A 53 10.81 4.14 14.44
CA PRO A 53 9.77 3.34 15.06
C PRO A 53 8.40 3.78 14.55
N ILE A 54 7.52 2.83 14.36
CA ILE A 54 6.14 3.10 14.00
C ILE A 54 5.24 2.13 14.76
N PRO A 55 4.15 2.62 15.39
CA PRO A 55 3.21 1.72 16.00
C PRO A 55 2.49 0.91 14.91
N LEU A 56 2.54 -0.41 15.02
CA LEU A 56 1.81 -1.30 14.15
C LEU A 56 0.40 -1.53 14.71
N ALA A 57 -0.54 -1.85 13.84
CA ALA A 57 -1.92 -2.15 14.23
C ALA A 57 -2.03 -3.39 15.12
N VAL A 58 -0.99 -4.20 15.21
CA VAL A 58 -0.92 -5.33 16.13
C VAL A 58 -0.52 -4.80 17.49
N LYS A 59 -1.35 -5.06 18.49
CA LYS A 59 -1.14 -4.61 19.87
C LYS A 59 0.29 -4.89 20.34
N GLU A 60 0.88 -3.88 20.97
CA GLU A 60 2.16 -3.96 21.69
C GLU A 60 3.39 -4.23 20.83
N LYS A 61 3.26 -4.15 19.52
CA LYS A 61 4.43 -4.26 18.63
C LYS A 61 4.71 -2.93 17.97
N GLU A 62 5.97 -2.55 18.06
CA GLU A 62 6.49 -1.48 17.25
C GLU A 62 7.15 -2.09 16.03
N GLY A 63 6.88 -1.51 14.86
CA GLY A 63 7.60 -1.84 13.66
C GLY A 63 8.70 -0.82 13.42
N GLU A 64 9.60 -1.14 12.52
CA GLU A 64 10.62 -0.21 12.06
C GLU A 64 10.37 0.14 10.61
N VAL A 65 10.24 1.43 10.32
CA VAL A 65 10.25 1.93 8.95
C VAL A 65 11.70 2.12 8.54
N ILE A 66 12.13 1.36 7.54
CA ILE A 66 13.54 1.32 7.13
C ILE A 66 13.83 2.11 5.85
N GLY A 67 12.78 2.53 5.13
CA GLY A 67 12.96 3.26 3.89
C GLY A 67 11.62 3.56 3.22
N TRP A 68 11.69 3.96 1.95
CA TRP A 68 10.51 4.31 1.16
C TRP A 68 10.70 3.93 -0.29
N SER A 69 9.59 3.75 -1.00
CA SER A 69 9.63 3.38 -2.42
C SER A 69 8.53 4.08 -3.21
N PRO A 70 8.83 4.59 -4.41
CA PRO A 70 7.82 5.16 -5.30
C PRO A 70 7.19 4.04 -6.14
N VAL A 71 5.89 3.86 -6.02
CA VAL A 71 5.16 2.82 -6.74
C VAL A 71 3.81 3.33 -7.26
N MET A 72 3.22 2.57 -8.16
CA MET A 72 1.82 2.73 -8.58
C MET A 72 1.12 1.40 -8.38
N PHE A 73 -0.19 1.43 -8.10
CA PHE A 73 -0.98 0.22 -7.90
C PHE A 73 -1.97 -0.02 -9.02
N VAL A 74 -2.20 -1.28 -9.32
CA VAL A 74 -3.35 -1.74 -10.12
C VAL A 74 -4.27 -2.48 -9.17
N ILE A 75 -5.49 -1.96 -9.00
CA ILE A 75 -6.46 -2.46 -8.03
C ILE A 75 -7.72 -2.88 -8.78
N GLU A 76 -8.12 -4.15 -8.60
CA GLU A 76 -9.28 -4.73 -9.30
C GLU A 76 -9.24 -4.45 -10.82
N GLY A 77 -8.06 -4.66 -11.41
CA GLY A 77 -7.84 -4.47 -12.84
C GLY A 77 -7.75 -3.02 -13.29
N VAL A 78 -7.83 -2.06 -12.37
CA VAL A 78 -7.79 -0.64 -12.70
C VAL A 78 -6.43 -0.07 -12.30
N GLU A 79 -5.69 0.43 -13.29
CA GLU A 79 -4.42 1.10 -13.03
C GLU A 79 -4.69 2.49 -12.45
N ILE A 80 -4.07 2.78 -11.30
CA ILE A 80 -4.12 4.11 -10.72
C ILE A 80 -2.80 4.78 -11.10
N PRO A 81 -2.81 5.69 -12.10
CA PRO A 81 -1.59 6.13 -12.77
C PRO A 81 -0.86 7.25 -12.05
N TYR A 82 -0.96 7.28 -10.73
CA TYR A 82 -0.30 8.27 -9.91
C TYR A 82 0.66 7.59 -8.96
N THR A 83 1.88 8.13 -8.89
CA THR A 83 2.90 7.62 -7.99
C THR A 83 2.50 7.88 -6.55
N THR A 84 2.63 6.87 -5.73
CA THR A 84 2.52 7.02 -4.29
C THR A 84 3.83 6.60 -3.63
N ILE A 85 4.16 7.23 -2.52
CA ILE A 85 5.31 6.87 -1.71
C ILE A 85 4.82 5.90 -0.64
N VAL A 86 5.37 4.70 -0.66
CA VAL A 86 5.06 3.71 0.36
C VAL A 86 6.23 3.60 1.33
N GLN A 87 5.93 3.35 2.60
CA GLN A 87 6.94 3.16 3.61
C GLN A 87 7.29 1.67 3.69
N VAL A 88 8.57 1.38 3.85
CA VAL A 88 9.06 0.00 3.94
C VAL A 88 9.18 -0.38 5.42
N VAL A 89 8.47 -1.41 5.83
CA VAL A 89 8.45 -1.86 7.23
C VAL A 89 9.17 -3.20 7.35
N LYS A 90 10.15 -3.24 8.23
CA LYS A 90 10.94 -4.45 8.49
C LYS A 90 10.04 -5.52 9.09
N ASP A 91 10.21 -6.75 8.59
CA ASP A 91 9.50 -7.95 9.08
C ASP A 91 7.96 -7.84 9.04
N LEU A 92 7.43 -7.01 8.17
CA LEU A 92 5.99 -6.92 7.96
C LEU A 92 5.51 -8.20 7.24
N ARG A 93 4.49 -8.85 7.79
CA ARG A 93 3.94 -10.08 7.20
C ARG A 93 3.13 -9.82 5.93
N GLU A 94 2.32 -8.78 5.95
CA GLU A 94 1.53 -8.40 4.79
C GLU A 94 2.46 -7.77 3.75
N PRO A 95 2.48 -8.26 2.51
CA PRO A 95 3.30 -7.62 1.48
C PRO A 95 2.95 -6.16 1.26
N VAL A 96 1.65 -5.83 1.30
CA VAL A 96 1.16 -4.47 1.12
C VAL A 96 0.04 -4.20 2.13
N ILE A 97 0.11 -3.05 2.79
CA ILE A 97 -1.01 -2.51 3.57
C ILE A 97 -1.39 -1.18 2.97
N ILE A 98 -2.61 -1.07 2.45
CA ILE A 98 -3.12 0.17 1.88
C ILE A 98 -3.96 0.88 2.94
N GLY A 99 -3.53 2.08 3.28
CA GLY A 99 -4.14 2.88 4.33
C GLY A 99 -5.21 3.85 3.84
N THR A 100 -5.82 4.55 4.80
CA THR A 100 -6.95 5.44 4.52
C THR A 100 -6.59 6.64 3.67
N SER A 101 -5.37 7.19 3.81
CA SER A 101 -4.97 8.34 3.00
C SER A 101 -5.01 8.03 1.51
N TYR A 102 -4.51 6.85 1.12
CA TYR A 102 -4.55 6.41 -0.27
C TYR A 102 -5.99 6.14 -0.73
N MET A 103 -6.76 5.44 0.10
CA MET A 103 -8.15 5.14 -0.23
C MET A 103 -8.99 6.40 -0.41
N GLU A 104 -8.82 7.38 0.47
CA GLU A 104 -9.54 8.65 0.38
C GLU A 104 -9.14 9.45 -0.85
N GLU A 105 -7.85 9.52 -1.14
CA GLU A 105 -7.32 10.27 -2.28
C GLU A 105 -7.90 9.80 -3.61
N TYR A 106 -8.04 8.49 -3.78
CA TYR A 106 -8.53 7.90 -5.03
C TYR A 106 -9.96 7.39 -4.93
N ARG A 107 -10.65 7.71 -3.86
CA ARG A 107 -12.04 7.35 -3.62
C ARG A 107 -12.28 5.85 -3.72
N ILE A 108 -11.40 5.12 -3.07
CA ILE A 108 -11.52 3.66 -2.96
C ILE A 108 -12.37 3.33 -1.74
N LYS A 109 -13.42 2.58 -1.96
CA LYS A 109 -14.33 2.09 -0.92
C LYS A 109 -14.19 0.59 -0.79
N LEU A 110 -14.60 0.07 0.35
CA LEU A 110 -14.54 -1.36 0.62
C LEU A 110 -15.94 -1.95 0.64
N ASP A 111 -16.15 -2.97 -0.18
CA ASP A 111 -17.40 -3.75 -0.19
C ASP A 111 -17.18 -4.99 0.66
N LEU A 112 -17.75 -5.00 1.87
CA LEU A 112 -17.54 -6.08 2.82
C LEU A 112 -18.26 -7.36 2.42
N GLU A 113 -19.38 -7.27 1.73
CA GLU A 113 -20.09 -8.45 1.25
C GLU A 113 -19.27 -9.20 0.20
N LYS A 114 -18.70 -8.47 -0.74
CA LYS A 114 -17.88 -9.05 -1.80
C LYS A 114 -16.43 -9.28 -1.39
N GLY A 115 -16.01 -8.69 -0.26
CA GLY A 115 -14.62 -8.77 0.19
C GLY A 115 -13.65 -8.09 -0.77
N LYS A 116 -14.06 -7.01 -1.40
CA LYS A 116 -13.28 -6.32 -2.44
C LYS A 116 -13.31 -4.80 -2.26
N PRO A 117 -12.21 -4.13 -2.65
CA PRO A 117 -12.26 -2.69 -2.85
C PRO A 117 -12.93 -2.36 -4.18
N TYR A 118 -13.45 -1.16 -4.30
CA TYR A 118 -13.94 -0.62 -5.57
C TYR A 118 -13.69 0.87 -5.65
N LEU A 119 -13.57 1.38 -6.88
CA LEU A 119 -13.43 2.80 -7.09
C LEU A 119 -14.80 3.44 -7.23
N GLU A 120 -15.08 4.39 -6.35
CA GLU A 120 -16.35 5.13 -6.38
C GLU A 120 -16.46 6.01 -7.62
N LYS A 121 -15.33 6.51 -8.13
CA LYS A 121 -15.25 7.27 -9.37
C LYS A 121 -14.27 6.64 -10.35
N TYR A 122 -14.65 6.58 -11.60
CA TYR A 122 -13.83 6.08 -12.67
C TYR A 122 -13.87 7.07 -13.85
N PRO A 123 -12.75 7.41 -14.49
CA PRO A 123 -11.40 6.93 -14.19
C PRO A 123 -10.85 7.50 -12.88
N PRO A 124 -9.85 6.82 -12.27
CA PRO A 124 -9.27 7.29 -11.01
C PRO A 124 -8.60 8.65 -11.19
N ARG A 125 -8.80 9.53 -10.21
CA ARG A 125 -8.21 10.86 -10.18
C ARG A 125 -7.73 11.18 -8.79
N ALA A 126 -6.55 11.80 -8.71
CA ALA A 126 -6.09 12.37 -7.46
C ALA A 126 -7.01 13.53 -7.06
N GLU A 127 -7.47 13.52 -5.83
CA GLU A 127 -8.26 14.63 -5.31
C GLU A 127 -7.31 15.68 -4.75
N LEU A 128 -7.38 16.87 -5.33
CA LEU A 128 -6.65 18.03 -4.83
C LEU A 128 -7.56 18.77 -3.85
N ILE A 129 -7.08 18.93 -2.66
CA ILE A 129 -7.82 19.59 -1.59
C ILE A 129 -7.31 21.02 -1.43
#